data_e8e84bc2175ea213fa8bd7ef94566990
#
_entry.id   e8e84bc2175ea213fa8bd7ef94566990
#
_cell.length_a   1.000
_cell.length_b   1.000
_cell.length_c   1.000
_cell.angle_alpha   90.00
_cell.angle_beta   90.00
_cell.angle_gamma   90.00
#
_symmetry.space_group_name_H-M   'P 1'
#
loop_
_entity.id
_entity.type
_entity.pdbx_description
1 polymer ?
#
loop_
_entity_poly.entity_id
_entity_poly.type
_entity_poly.pdbx_seq_one_letter_code
_entity_poly.pdbx_strand_id
1 'polypeptide(L)'
;MVPGLNITFSDGKPSRTPSINLRGTGSIGAGGSALVLINGVEGDLNSVNPADVESVSVLKDASSAAIYGARGAFGVILVTTKNATAGKTKINYNGSFSMHQRTVKTEDGIVSNGLQWTDGWYTAYLEGQEAPPGGINNVFKYSTDWYNELVRRDADPSLDKVRVNDKGEYEYFGNTNWLDIIYKDQNYSTEHNVSISGGNERARYYVSGRYYNQDGIYNAGDEKYTQYNIRSKGEIQINKSLWLENNTDVMIFRSHQPMVMYDRQ
;
A
#
# COMPACT_ATOMS: atom_id res chain seq x y z
N MET A 1 4.24 -19.83 7.93
CA MET A 1 5.15 -18.68 8.00
C MET A 1 6.51 -19.13 7.50
N VAL A 2 7.12 -18.42 6.56
CA VAL A 2 8.46 -18.76 6.03
C VAL A 2 9.50 -18.01 6.86
N PRO A 3 10.35 -18.69 7.67
CA PRO A 3 11.30 -18.00 8.53
C PRO A 3 12.32 -17.20 7.70
N GLY A 4 12.56 -15.93 8.05
CA GLY A 4 13.49 -15.03 7.35
C GLY A 4 12.97 -14.38 6.08
N LEU A 5 11.70 -14.60 5.69
CA LEU A 5 11.02 -13.80 4.69
C LEU A 5 10.44 -12.56 5.38
N ASN A 6 10.89 -11.39 4.98
CA ASN A 6 10.39 -10.11 5.44
C ASN A 6 9.72 -9.38 4.26
N ILE A 7 8.45 -9.09 4.41
CA ILE A 7 7.66 -8.34 3.42
C ILE A 7 7.26 -7.03 4.08
N THR A 8 7.73 -5.93 3.53
CA THR A 8 7.45 -4.58 4.06
C THR A 8 6.74 -3.72 3.03
N PHE A 9 5.72 -3.03 3.48
CA PHE A 9 5.03 -1.99 2.70
C PHE A 9 5.50 -0.63 3.20
N SER A 10 5.86 0.25 2.29
CA SER A 10 6.33 1.61 2.62
C SER A 10 5.19 2.54 3.02
N ASP A 11 3.98 2.26 2.56
CA ASP A 11 2.77 3.02 2.86
C ASP A 11 1.52 2.15 2.68
N GLY A 12 0.35 2.71 2.98
CA GLY A 12 -0.95 2.02 2.86
C GLY A 12 -1.61 2.10 1.48
N LYS A 13 -0.90 2.56 0.45
CA LYS A 13 -1.49 2.70 -0.89
C LYS A 13 -1.74 1.34 -1.54
N PRO A 14 -2.92 1.11 -2.12
CA PRO A 14 -3.27 -0.18 -2.73
C PRO A 14 -2.38 -0.57 -3.92
N SER A 15 -1.80 0.42 -4.60
CA SER A 15 -0.94 0.23 -5.77
C SER A 15 0.53 -0.01 -5.43
N ARG A 16 0.89 -0.02 -4.15
CA ARG A 16 2.28 -0.12 -3.73
C ARG A 16 2.78 -1.56 -3.77
N THR A 17 3.88 -1.76 -4.46
CA THR A 17 4.62 -3.03 -4.47
C THR A 17 5.36 -3.23 -3.15
N PRO A 18 5.20 -4.36 -2.45
CA PRO A 18 5.95 -4.64 -1.24
C PRO A 18 7.44 -4.85 -1.54
N SER A 19 8.28 -4.45 -0.60
CA SER A 19 9.68 -4.83 -0.61
C SER A 19 9.84 -6.20 0.05
N ILE A 20 10.52 -7.11 -0.65
CA ILE A 20 10.70 -8.49 -0.22
C ILE A 20 12.17 -8.73 0.08
N ASN A 21 12.48 -9.02 1.33
CA ASN A 21 13.81 -9.30 1.82
C ASN A 21 13.88 -10.70 2.44
N LEU A 22 14.92 -11.48 2.07
CA LEU A 22 15.14 -12.86 2.56
C LEU A 22 16.31 -12.93 3.50
N ARG A 23 17.03 -12.12 3.95
CA ARG A 23 18.18 -12.21 4.88
C ARG A 23 18.43 -10.92 5.66
N GLY A 24 17.47 -10.00 5.69
CA GLY A 24 17.67 -8.66 6.22
C GLY A 24 18.49 -7.79 5.25
N THR A 25 18.76 -6.57 5.64
CA THR A 25 19.62 -5.65 4.87
C THR A 25 21.08 -6.04 5.10
N GLY A 26 21.63 -6.85 4.23
CA GLY A 26 22.97 -7.43 4.41
C GLY A 26 24.13 -6.45 4.22
N SER A 27 23.90 -5.26 3.67
CA SER A 27 24.95 -4.23 3.52
C SER A 27 24.31 -2.90 3.10
N ILE A 28 24.82 -1.80 3.62
CA ILE A 28 24.48 -0.44 3.16
C ILE A 28 24.99 -0.30 1.72
N GLY A 29 24.08 -0.18 0.77
CA GLY A 29 24.37 -0.03 -0.66
C GLY A 29 24.24 -1.30 -1.52
N ALA A 30 24.09 -2.49 -0.96
CA ALA A 30 23.79 -3.72 -1.69
C ALA A 30 22.29 -4.04 -1.58
N GLY A 31 21.46 -3.17 -2.08
CA GLY A 31 20.00 -3.35 -2.15
C GLY A 31 19.62 -4.36 -3.23
N GLY A 32 19.73 -5.67 -2.94
CA GLY A 32 19.22 -6.72 -3.80
C GLY A 32 17.88 -7.25 -3.31
N SER A 33 16.87 -7.23 -4.16
CA SER A 33 15.63 -7.96 -3.94
C SER A 33 15.84 -9.44 -4.26
N ALA A 34 15.08 -10.32 -3.58
CA ALA A 34 15.07 -11.74 -3.93
C ALA A 34 14.58 -11.94 -5.37
N LEU A 35 15.17 -12.90 -6.07
CA LEU A 35 14.70 -13.31 -7.38
C LEU A 35 13.38 -14.06 -7.23
N VAL A 36 12.33 -13.60 -7.90
CA VAL A 36 11.02 -14.27 -7.90
C VAL A 36 10.83 -15.02 -9.21
N LEU A 37 10.56 -16.32 -9.12
CA LEU A 37 10.27 -17.17 -10.26
C LEU A 37 8.86 -17.74 -10.14
N ILE A 38 8.03 -17.46 -11.12
CA ILE A 38 6.66 -17.97 -11.23
C ILE A 38 6.66 -19.06 -12.28
N ASN A 39 6.47 -20.32 -11.88
CA ASN A 39 6.60 -21.51 -12.74
C ASN A 39 7.92 -21.53 -13.51
N GLY A 40 9.02 -21.10 -12.89
CA GLY A 40 10.36 -21.08 -13.49
C GLY A 40 10.70 -19.83 -14.31
N VAL A 41 9.77 -18.91 -14.52
CA VAL A 41 9.98 -17.65 -15.23
C VAL A 41 10.02 -16.50 -14.23
N GLU A 42 10.95 -15.57 -14.41
CA GLU A 42 11.02 -14.38 -13.56
C GLU A 42 9.78 -13.51 -13.71
N GLY A 43 9.24 -13.07 -12.57
CA GLY A 43 8.02 -12.29 -12.52
C GLY A 43 7.83 -11.53 -11.21
N ASP A 44 6.76 -10.76 -11.15
CA ASP A 44 6.35 -10.01 -9.96
C ASP A 44 5.30 -10.82 -9.18
N LEU A 45 5.51 -10.97 -7.86
CA LEU A 45 4.54 -11.61 -6.96
C LEU A 45 3.17 -10.93 -6.99
N ASN A 46 3.12 -9.63 -7.21
CA ASN A 46 1.86 -8.89 -7.28
C ASN A 46 1.04 -9.21 -8.53
N SER A 47 1.67 -9.76 -9.57
CA SER A 47 0.98 -10.16 -10.80
C SER A 47 0.20 -11.46 -10.62
N VAL A 48 0.55 -12.28 -9.62
CA VAL A 48 -0.06 -13.59 -9.41
C VAL A 48 -1.34 -13.47 -8.58
N ASN A 49 -2.38 -14.14 -9.03
CA ASN A 49 -3.55 -14.33 -8.18
C ASN A 49 -3.21 -15.31 -7.02
N PRO A 50 -3.30 -14.87 -5.75
CA PRO A 50 -3.00 -15.73 -4.61
C PRO A 50 -3.82 -17.03 -4.58
N ALA A 51 -5.05 -17.00 -5.09
CA ALA A 51 -5.92 -18.18 -5.15
C ALA A 51 -5.41 -19.25 -6.14
N ASP A 52 -4.54 -18.89 -7.09
CA ASP A 52 -3.94 -19.80 -8.05
C ASP A 52 -2.60 -20.38 -7.58
N VAL A 53 -2.06 -19.91 -6.47
CA VAL A 53 -0.80 -20.44 -5.93
C VAL A 53 -1.04 -21.82 -5.33
N GLU A 54 -0.22 -22.78 -5.74
CA GLU A 54 -0.18 -24.14 -5.18
C GLU A 54 0.87 -24.23 -4.06
N SER A 55 2.08 -23.71 -4.32
CA SER A 55 3.15 -23.71 -3.34
C SER A 55 4.11 -22.53 -3.53
N VAL A 56 4.76 -22.14 -2.43
CA VAL A 56 5.85 -21.16 -2.43
C VAL A 56 7.04 -21.79 -1.71
N SER A 57 8.16 -21.89 -2.40
CA SER A 57 9.42 -22.37 -1.87
C SER A 57 10.44 -21.23 -1.86
N VAL A 58 11.22 -21.14 -0.78
CA VAL A 58 12.22 -20.09 -0.62
C VAL A 58 13.59 -20.70 -0.46
N LEU A 59 14.47 -20.44 -1.43
CA LEU A 59 15.86 -20.87 -1.44
C LEU A 59 16.71 -19.79 -0.80
N LYS A 60 17.16 -20.07 0.42
CA LYS A 60 17.96 -19.12 1.22
C LYS A 60 19.45 -19.41 1.12
N ASP A 61 19.80 -20.67 0.89
CA ASP A 61 21.19 -21.12 0.94
C ASP A 61 21.89 -20.83 -0.38
N ALA A 62 23.14 -20.39 -0.30
CA ALA A 62 23.93 -20.07 -1.48
C ALA A 62 24.09 -21.27 -2.42
N SER A 63 24.16 -22.49 -1.87
CA SER A 63 24.24 -23.73 -2.66
C SER A 63 22.95 -23.99 -3.46
N SER A 64 21.79 -23.82 -2.85
CA SER A 64 20.49 -24.02 -3.52
C SER A 64 20.16 -22.90 -4.52
N ALA A 65 20.64 -21.68 -4.29
CA ALA A 65 20.48 -20.55 -5.17
C ALA A 65 21.54 -20.47 -6.30
N ALA A 66 22.62 -21.27 -6.23
CA ALA A 66 23.76 -21.23 -7.16
C ALA A 66 23.37 -21.47 -8.63
N ILE A 67 22.35 -22.29 -8.87
CA ILE A 67 21.84 -22.55 -10.23
C ILE A 67 21.28 -21.31 -10.93
N TYR A 68 20.94 -20.27 -10.16
CA TYR A 68 20.41 -19.00 -10.67
C TYR A 68 21.50 -17.92 -10.80
N GLY A 69 22.77 -18.28 -10.53
CA GLY A 69 23.93 -17.40 -10.66
C GLY A 69 23.85 -16.15 -9.77
N ALA A 70 24.42 -15.05 -10.24
CA ALA A 70 24.47 -13.79 -9.50
C ALA A 70 23.07 -13.23 -9.13
N ARG A 71 22.05 -13.56 -9.91
CA ARG A 71 20.65 -13.11 -9.65
C ARG A 71 20.05 -13.80 -8.41
N GLY A 72 20.51 -14.99 -8.08
CA GLY A 72 20.10 -15.72 -6.88
C GLY A 72 20.85 -15.32 -5.61
N ALA A 73 21.81 -14.40 -5.65
CA ALA A 73 22.67 -14.04 -4.53
C ALA A 73 21.90 -13.54 -3.28
N PHE A 74 20.76 -12.90 -3.47
CA PHE A 74 19.87 -12.40 -2.42
C PHE A 74 18.75 -13.38 -2.05
N GLY A 75 18.81 -14.61 -2.57
CA GLY A 75 17.84 -15.67 -2.42
C GLY A 75 16.85 -15.73 -3.57
N VAL A 76 16.13 -16.86 -3.65
CA VAL A 76 15.16 -17.13 -4.71
C VAL A 76 13.83 -17.55 -4.12
N ILE A 77 12.76 -16.98 -4.62
CA ILE A 77 11.37 -17.34 -4.29
C ILE A 77 10.78 -18.07 -5.49
N LEU A 78 10.45 -19.33 -5.31
CA LEU A 78 9.82 -20.16 -6.31
C LEU A 78 8.32 -20.22 -6.02
N VAL A 79 7.52 -19.70 -6.94
CA VAL A 79 6.07 -19.77 -6.88
C VAL A 79 5.60 -20.78 -7.91
N THR A 80 4.98 -21.86 -7.42
CA THR A 80 4.31 -22.85 -8.27
C THR A 80 2.81 -22.58 -8.25
N THR A 81 2.22 -22.50 -9.40
CA THR A 81 0.78 -22.29 -9.52
C THR A 81 0.07 -23.60 -9.82
N LYS A 82 -1.22 -23.65 -9.46
CA LYS A 82 -2.08 -24.81 -9.65
C LYS A 82 -2.05 -25.32 -11.09
N ASN A 83 -1.98 -26.64 -11.23
CA ASN A 83 -1.95 -27.34 -12.49
C ASN A 83 -3.33 -27.84 -12.89
N ALA A 84 -3.49 -28.06 -14.20
CA ALA A 84 -4.59 -28.81 -14.72
C ALA A 84 -4.54 -30.28 -14.22
N THR A 85 -5.65 -30.78 -13.67
CA THR A 85 -5.74 -32.15 -13.15
C THR A 85 -6.82 -32.95 -13.90
N ALA A 86 -6.53 -34.23 -14.16
CA ALA A 86 -7.54 -35.11 -14.71
C ALA A 86 -8.67 -35.36 -13.69
N GLY A 87 -9.90 -35.42 -14.17
CA GLY A 87 -11.06 -35.68 -13.34
C GLY A 87 -12.31 -34.94 -13.83
N LYS A 88 -13.40 -35.12 -13.09
CA LYS A 88 -14.64 -34.39 -13.36
C LYS A 88 -14.43 -32.90 -13.23
N THR A 89 -15.09 -32.13 -14.07
CA THR A 89 -15.07 -30.67 -13.99
C THR A 89 -15.47 -30.19 -12.61
N LYS A 90 -14.62 -29.36 -12.01
CA LYS A 90 -14.85 -28.70 -10.72
C LYS A 90 -14.88 -27.20 -10.95
N ILE A 91 -15.88 -26.55 -10.38
CA ILE A 91 -16.00 -25.10 -10.37
C ILE A 91 -15.86 -24.64 -8.92
N ASN A 92 -14.95 -23.72 -8.67
CA ASN A 92 -14.79 -23.12 -7.35
C ASN A 92 -15.00 -21.62 -7.46
N TYR A 93 -15.72 -21.07 -6.49
CA TYR A 93 -15.88 -19.64 -6.30
C TYR A 93 -15.48 -19.29 -4.87
N ASN A 94 -14.71 -18.23 -4.74
CA ASN A 94 -14.34 -17.65 -3.46
C ASN A 94 -14.53 -16.13 -3.55
N GLY A 95 -15.30 -15.57 -2.63
CA GLY A 95 -15.51 -14.13 -2.51
C GLY A 95 -15.09 -13.66 -1.11
N SER A 96 -14.44 -12.51 -1.04
CA SER A 96 -14.12 -11.86 0.23
C SER A 96 -14.47 -10.37 0.19
N PHE A 97 -14.91 -9.88 1.34
CA PHE A 97 -15.09 -8.48 1.62
C PHE A 97 -14.27 -8.14 2.85
N SER A 98 -13.45 -7.10 2.76
CA SER A 98 -12.61 -6.67 3.87
C SER A 98 -12.83 -5.20 4.18
N MET A 99 -12.88 -4.90 5.46
CA MET A 99 -12.90 -3.55 5.98
C MET A 99 -11.54 -3.29 6.66
N HIS A 100 -10.89 -2.24 6.26
CA HIS A 100 -9.65 -1.77 6.86
C HIS A 100 -9.95 -0.54 7.71
N GLN A 101 -9.55 -0.55 8.94
CA GLN A 101 -9.75 0.56 9.88
C GLN A 101 -8.41 1.09 10.36
N ARG A 102 -8.31 2.40 10.47
CA ARG A 102 -7.15 3.06 11.07
C ARG A 102 -7.03 2.65 12.54
N THR A 103 -5.90 2.06 12.91
CA THR A 103 -5.66 1.56 14.27
C THR A 103 -5.07 2.61 15.20
N VAL A 104 -4.41 3.63 14.67
CA VAL A 104 -3.83 4.73 15.41
C VAL A 104 -4.70 5.96 15.18
N LYS A 105 -5.27 6.50 16.27
CA LYS A 105 -5.95 7.78 16.23
C LYS A 105 -4.93 8.90 16.21
N THR A 106 -5.22 9.95 15.48
CA THR A 106 -4.37 11.14 15.37
C THR A 106 -4.11 11.80 16.70
N GLU A 107 -5.11 11.75 17.58
CA GLU A 107 -5.10 12.34 18.92
C GLU A 107 -4.04 11.70 19.84
N ASP A 108 -3.65 10.44 19.55
CA ASP A 108 -2.71 9.68 20.40
C ASP A 108 -1.23 10.00 20.14
N GLY A 109 -0.90 10.67 19.03
CA GLY A 109 0.50 10.88 18.65
C GLY A 109 0.83 12.24 18.03
N ILE A 110 -0.17 13.06 17.73
CA ILE A 110 0.02 14.34 17.06
C ILE A 110 -0.83 15.41 17.73
N VAL A 111 -0.23 16.55 18.02
CA VAL A 111 -0.97 17.72 18.51
C VAL A 111 -1.84 18.25 17.37
N SER A 112 -3.15 18.00 17.44
CA SER A 112 -4.13 18.47 16.46
C SER A 112 -4.76 19.80 16.83
N ASN A 113 -4.64 20.23 18.10
CA ASN A 113 -5.15 21.50 18.61
C ASN A 113 -4.18 22.62 18.26
N GLY A 114 -4.66 23.66 17.57
CA GLY A 114 -3.84 24.80 17.11
C GLY A 114 -3.27 25.64 18.25
N LEU A 115 -4.03 25.79 19.36
CA LEU A 115 -3.53 26.50 20.55
C LEU A 115 -2.42 25.71 21.23
N GLN A 116 -2.62 24.41 21.50
CA GLN A 116 -1.59 23.56 22.09
C GLN A 116 -0.30 23.52 21.27
N TRP A 117 -0.45 23.47 19.94
CA TRP A 117 0.71 23.51 19.04
C TRP A 117 1.45 24.85 19.13
N THR A 118 0.71 25.96 19.14
CA THR A 118 1.28 27.33 19.26
C THR A 118 1.96 27.52 20.60
N ASP A 119 1.33 27.06 21.69
CA ASP A 119 1.89 27.12 23.06
C ASP A 119 3.17 26.30 23.18
N GLY A 120 3.18 25.09 22.61
CA GLY A 120 4.39 24.26 22.58
C GLY A 120 5.56 24.96 21.91
N TRP A 121 5.33 25.58 20.75
CA TRP A 121 6.35 26.36 20.05
C TRP A 121 6.75 27.64 20.80
N TYR A 122 5.79 28.33 21.40
CA TYR A 122 6.08 29.56 22.16
C TYR A 122 6.88 29.24 23.42
N THR A 123 6.50 28.21 24.18
CA THR A 123 7.24 27.76 25.37
C THR A 123 8.65 27.31 25.01
N ALA A 124 8.82 26.47 23.98
CA ALA A 124 10.13 26.02 23.53
C ALA A 124 11.02 27.19 23.06
N TYR A 125 10.44 28.21 22.46
CA TYR A 125 11.17 29.41 22.05
C TYR A 125 11.68 30.19 23.26
N LEU A 126 10.83 30.38 24.28
CA LEU A 126 11.18 31.12 25.51
C LEU A 126 12.23 30.44 26.39
N GLU A 127 12.39 29.10 26.28
CA GLU A 127 13.45 28.37 26.98
C GLU A 127 14.85 28.75 26.48
N GLY A 128 14.98 29.21 25.26
CA GLY A 128 16.27 29.53 24.64
C GLY A 128 16.46 30.98 24.22
N GLN A 129 15.37 31.75 24.11
CA GLN A 129 15.40 33.12 23.58
C GLN A 129 14.28 33.97 24.20
N GLU A 130 14.47 35.30 24.22
CA GLU A 130 13.40 36.24 24.56
C GLU A 130 12.41 36.41 23.39
N ALA A 131 11.14 36.60 23.71
CA ALA A 131 10.11 36.87 22.70
C ALA A 131 10.45 38.17 21.94
N PRO A 132 10.30 38.19 20.60
CA PRO A 132 10.52 39.38 19.82
C PRO A 132 9.45 40.45 20.21
N PRO A 133 9.79 41.76 20.10
CA PRO A 133 8.85 42.82 20.37
C PRO A 133 7.56 42.68 19.56
N GLY A 134 6.43 42.57 20.25
CA GLY A 134 5.11 42.44 19.62
C GLY A 134 4.81 41.08 18.92
N GLY A 135 5.65 40.08 19.12
CA GLY A 135 5.48 38.74 18.56
C GLY A 135 5.70 37.63 19.57
N ILE A 136 5.32 36.40 19.23
CA ILE A 136 5.47 35.23 20.09
C ILE A 136 6.73 34.42 19.82
N ASN A 137 7.26 34.51 18.60
CA ASN A 137 8.54 33.91 18.19
C ASN A 137 9.01 34.51 16.84
N ASN A 138 10.26 34.23 16.45
CA ASN A 138 10.82 34.69 15.17
C ASN A 138 10.59 33.70 14.02
N VAL A 139 10.13 32.50 14.29
CA VAL A 139 9.91 31.45 13.28
C VAL A 139 8.56 31.67 12.59
N PHE A 140 7.52 31.85 13.38
CA PHE A 140 6.17 32.18 12.91
C PHE A 140 5.93 33.65 13.25
N LYS A 141 5.69 34.47 12.24
CA LYS A 141 5.47 35.91 12.40
C LYS A 141 4.09 36.26 12.97
N TYR A 142 3.69 35.54 14.02
CA TYR A 142 2.44 35.82 14.72
C TYR A 142 2.65 36.91 15.77
N SER A 143 1.77 37.91 15.76
CA SER A 143 1.78 38.96 16.78
C SER A 143 1.23 38.45 18.13
N THR A 144 1.60 39.15 19.20
CA THR A 144 1.01 38.91 20.53
C THR A 144 -0.50 39.12 20.51
N ASP A 145 -0.99 40.08 19.72
CA ASP A 145 -2.44 40.30 19.53
C ASP A 145 -3.13 39.11 18.89
N TRP A 146 -2.52 38.56 17.81
CA TRP A 146 -3.03 37.36 17.18
C TRP A 146 -3.08 36.17 18.17
N TYR A 147 -2.05 35.99 18.97
CA TYR A 147 -2.02 34.92 19.97
C TYR A 147 -3.11 35.08 21.04
N ASN A 148 -3.31 36.29 21.57
CA ASN A 148 -4.38 36.58 22.55
C ASN A 148 -5.76 36.30 21.93
N GLU A 149 -5.96 36.64 20.66
CA GLU A 149 -7.19 36.32 19.94
C GLU A 149 -7.38 34.80 19.73
N LEU A 150 -6.28 34.06 19.47
CA LEU A 150 -6.32 32.59 19.38
C LEU A 150 -6.80 31.99 20.70
N VAL A 151 -6.21 32.40 21.84
CA VAL A 151 -6.61 31.93 23.17
C VAL A 151 -8.09 32.25 23.46
N ARG A 152 -8.54 33.48 23.15
CA ARG A 152 -9.92 33.90 23.34
C ARG A 152 -10.91 33.05 22.54
N ARG A 153 -10.58 32.78 21.27
CA ARG A 153 -11.45 32.00 20.33
C ARG A 153 -11.40 30.51 20.60
N ASP A 154 -10.34 30.00 21.17
CA ASP A 154 -10.28 28.60 21.60
C ASP A 154 -11.19 28.38 22.82
N ALA A 155 -11.21 29.35 23.75
CA ALA A 155 -12.07 29.32 24.93
C ALA A 155 -13.58 29.53 24.62
N ASP A 156 -13.90 30.21 23.52
CA ASP A 156 -15.29 30.49 23.11
C ASP A 156 -15.57 29.99 21.69
N PRO A 157 -16.14 28.78 21.53
CA PRO A 157 -16.48 28.21 20.22
C PRO A 157 -17.52 29.00 19.43
N SER A 158 -18.23 29.92 20.02
CA SER A 158 -19.25 30.78 19.35
C SER A 158 -18.62 31.86 18.47
N LEU A 159 -17.33 32.16 18.68
CA LEU A 159 -16.61 33.18 17.94
C LEU A 159 -16.16 32.65 16.57
N ASP A 160 -16.21 33.53 15.57
CA ASP A 160 -15.71 33.20 14.23
C ASP A 160 -14.23 32.81 14.27
N LYS A 161 -13.84 31.78 13.53
CA LYS A 161 -12.45 31.34 13.44
C LYS A 161 -11.61 32.15 12.43
N VAL A 162 -12.18 33.18 11.88
CA VAL A 162 -11.56 34.10 10.91
C VAL A 162 -11.88 35.52 11.29
N ARG A 163 -10.90 36.43 11.20
CA ARG A 163 -11.13 37.88 11.22
C ARG A 163 -10.38 38.56 10.07
N VAL A 164 -10.79 39.73 9.74
CA VAL A 164 -10.01 40.63 8.87
C VAL A 164 -9.28 41.62 9.77
N ASN A 165 -7.94 41.72 9.63
CA ASN A 165 -7.13 42.67 10.39
C ASN A 165 -7.23 44.10 9.82
N ASP A 166 -6.60 45.05 10.48
CA ASP A 166 -6.60 46.46 10.09
C ASP A 166 -5.95 46.73 8.72
N LYS A 167 -5.19 45.76 8.20
CA LYS A 167 -4.60 45.82 6.84
C LYS A 167 -5.46 45.22 5.76
N GLY A 168 -6.63 44.67 6.11
CA GLY A 168 -7.53 43.98 5.17
C GLY A 168 -7.15 42.54 4.90
N GLU A 169 -6.23 41.94 5.67
CA GLU A 169 -5.78 40.55 5.52
C GLU A 169 -6.60 39.60 6.39
N TYR A 170 -6.85 38.37 5.91
CA TYR A 170 -7.51 37.35 6.69
C TYR A 170 -6.56 36.73 7.72
N GLU A 171 -6.95 36.74 8.96
CA GLU A 171 -6.30 36.01 10.06
C GLU A 171 -7.15 34.81 10.49
N TYR A 172 -6.51 33.66 10.60
CA TYR A 172 -7.17 32.39 10.90
C TYR A 172 -6.81 31.94 12.32
N PHE A 173 -7.85 31.55 13.08
CA PHE A 173 -7.74 31.04 14.45
C PHE A 173 -8.34 29.63 14.52
N GLY A 174 -8.22 28.88 13.40
CA GLY A 174 -8.81 27.57 13.27
C GLY A 174 -8.06 26.51 14.04
N ASN A 175 -8.84 25.53 14.49
CA ASN A 175 -8.34 24.29 15.05
C ASN A 175 -8.80 23.18 14.10
N THR A 176 -7.96 22.85 13.13
CA THR A 176 -8.33 21.91 12.08
C THR A 176 -7.46 20.65 12.17
N ASN A 177 -8.10 19.52 12.40
CA ASN A 177 -7.42 18.24 12.30
C ASN A 177 -7.29 17.84 10.83
N TRP A 178 -6.19 18.25 10.21
CA TRP A 178 -5.91 17.98 8.79
C TRP A 178 -5.84 16.50 8.46
N LEU A 179 -5.44 15.67 9.41
CA LEU A 179 -5.33 14.23 9.18
C LEU A 179 -6.70 13.58 9.04
N ASP A 180 -7.70 14.01 9.82
CA ASP A 180 -9.07 13.51 9.71
C ASP A 180 -9.77 14.04 8.44
N ILE A 181 -9.35 15.22 7.95
CA ILE A 181 -9.82 15.74 6.66
C ILE A 181 -9.20 14.94 5.50
N ILE A 182 -7.91 14.62 5.59
CA ILE A 182 -7.15 13.99 4.50
C ILE A 182 -7.40 12.50 4.44
N TYR A 183 -7.45 11.81 5.58
CA TYR A 183 -7.50 10.35 5.64
C TYR A 183 -8.85 9.83 6.08
N LYS A 184 -9.29 8.76 5.43
CA LYS A 184 -10.47 7.98 5.83
C LYS A 184 -10.17 7.18 7.11
N ASP A 185 -11.16 7.07 7.98
CA ASP A 185 -11.08 6.15 9.12
C ASP A 185 -11.23 4.69 8.69
N GLN A 186 -11.98 4.47 7.63
CA GLN A 186 -12.27 3.14 7.11
C GLN A 186 -12.19 3.14 5.58
N ASN A 187 -11.66 2.08 5.02
CA ASN A 187 -11.75 1.77 3.60
C ASN A 187 -12.09 0.29 3.39
N TYR A 188 -12.50 -0.04 2.19
CA TYR A 188 -13.05 -1.33 1.86
C TYR A 188 -12.31 -1.95 0.70
N SER A 189 -12.26 -3.30 0.71
CA SER A 189 -11.83 -4.06 -0.45
C SER A 189 -12.76 -5.24 -0.70
N THR A 190 -12.90 -5.59 -1.97
CA THR A 190 -13.65 -6.76 -2.42
C THR A 190 -12.80 -7.62 -3.33
N GLU A 191 -12.93 -8.91 -3.21
CA GLU A 191 -12.24 -9.87 -4.05
C GLU A 191 -13.19 -11.00 -4.47
N HIS A 192 -13.15 -11.35 -5.74
CA HIS A 192 -13.92 -12.43 -6.32
C HIS A 192 -13.00 -13.30 -7.16
N ASN A 193 -12.91 -14.58 -6.84
CA ASN A 193 -12.14 -15.58 -7.54
C ASN A 193 -13.05 -16.68 -8.06
N VAL A 194 -12.92 -17.00 -9.34
CA VAL A 194 -13.58 -18.16 -9.97
C VAL A 194 -12.51 -19.03 -10.59
N SER A 195 -12.59 -20.35 -10.40
CA SER A 195 -11.72 -21.28 -11.12
C SER A 195 -12.50 -22.49 -11.60
N ILE A 196 -12.12 -22.99 -12.78
CA ILE A 196 -12.69 -24.17 -13.41
C ILE A 196 -11.52 -25.10 -13.76
N SER A 197 -11.57 -26.34 -13.32
CA SER A 197 -10.56 -27.34 -13.63
C SER A 197 -11.19 -28.67 -13.96
N GLY A 198 -10.55 -29.46 -14.79
CA GLY A 198 -11.03 -30.79 -15.16
C GLY A 198 -10.29 -31.36 -16.35
N GLY A 199 -10.79 -32.49 -16.83
CA GLY A 199 -10.24 -33.15 -18.00
C GLY A 199 -10.09 -34.66 -17.82
N ASN A 200 -9.35 -35.26 -18.72
CA ASN A 200 -9.02 -36.68 -18.71
C ASN A 200 -7.50 -36.90 -18.92
N GLU A 201 -7.08 -38.11 -19.13
CA GLU A 201 -5.65 -38.43 -19.34
C GLU A 201 -5.05 -37.80 -20.60
N ARG A 202 -5.89 -37.45 -21.60
CA ARG A 202 -5.45 -36.85 -22.86
C ARG A 202 -5.58 -35.36 -22.93
N ALA A 203 -6.50 -34.77 -22.17
CA ALA A 203 -6.73 -33.33 -22.16
C ALA A 203 -7.10 -32.86 -20.77
N ARG A 204 -6.36 -31.91 -20.24
CA ARG A 204 -6.56 -31.31 -18.91
C ARG A 204 -6.57 -29.81 -19.02
N TYR A 205 -7.39 -29.17 -18.21
CA TYR A 205 -7.46 -27.71 -18.19
C TYR A 205 -7.63 -27.16 -16.77
N TYR A 206 -7.11 -25.98 -16.57
CA TYR A 206 -7.34 -25.11 -15.42
C TYR A 206 -7.51 -23.67 -15.94
N VAL A 207 -8.62 -23.04 -15.62
CA VAL A 207 -8.88 -21.63 -15.97
C VAL A 207 -9.33 -20.93 -14.71
N SER A 208 -8.79 -19.76 -14.44
CA SER A 208 -9.23 -18.92 -13.31
C SER A 208 -9.38 -17.46 -13.74
N GLY A 209 -10.22 -16.76 -12.99
CA GLY A 209 -10.41 -15.32 -13.09
C GLY A 209 -10.50 -14.71 -11.70
N ARG A 210 -9.84 -13.57 -11.50
CA ARG A 210 -9.89 -12.78 -10.28
C ARG A 210 -10.31 -11.36 -10.61
N TYR A 211 -11.20 -10.84 -9.80
CA TYR A 211 -11.48 -9.42 -9.68
C TYR A 211 -11.14 -8.97 -8.28
N TYR A 212 -10.33 -7.95 -8.16
CA TYR A 212 -9.97 -7.30 -6.90
C TYR A 212 -10.19 -5.81 -7.01
N ASN A 213 -10.86 -5.24 -6.02
CA ASN A 213 -11.05 -3.80 -5.91
C ASN A 213 -10.77 -3.35 -4.49
N GLN A 214 -10.03 -2.27 -4.34
CA GLN A 214 -9.71 -1.65 -3.05
C GLN A 214 -9.83 -0.14 -3.15
N ASP A 215 -10.53 0.44 -2.19
CA ASP A 215 -10.58 1.89 -2.01
C ASP A 215 -9.29 2.38 -1.36
N GLY A 216 -8.87 3.59 -1.70
CA GLY A 216 -7.73 4.24 -1.09
C GLY A 216 -8.02 4.84 0.29
N ILE A 217 -6.97 5.37 0.89
CA ILE A 217 -6.99 5.91 2.26
C ILE A 217 -7.33 7.39 2.32
N TYR A 218 -7.36 8.09 1.17
CA TYR A 218 -7.64 9.52 1.14
C TYR A 218 -9.13 9.83 1.02
N ASN A 219 -9.61 10.86 1.75
CA ASN A 219 -10.98 11.36 1.64
C ASN A 219 -11.24 12.09 0.31
N ALA A 220 -10.21 12.74 -0.23
CA ALA A 220 -10.31 13.48 -1.49
C ALA A 220 -9.71 12.68 -2.64
N GLY A 221 -10.30 12.80 -3.84
CA GLY A 221 -9.71 12.32 -5.08
C GLY A 221 -10.00 10.87 -5.46
N ASP A 222 -10.97 10.20 -4.82
CA ASP A 222 -11.47 8.87 -5.20
C ASP A 222 -10.35 7.86 -5.50
N GLU A 223 -9.32 7.82 -4.62
CA GLU A 223 -8.25 6.84 -4.78
C GLU A 223 -8.80 5.43 -4.83
N LYS A 224 -8.50 4.73 -5.91
CA LYS A 224 -9.04 3.38 -6.17
C LYS A 224 -8.05 2.52 -6.92
N TYR A 225 -7.97 1.27 -6.51
CA TYR A 225 -7.20 0.25 -7.18
C TYR A 225 -8.10 -0.90 -7.62
N THR A 226 -8.03 -1.25 -8.89
CA THR A 226 -8.79 -2.39 -9.46
C THR A 226 -7.84 -3.29 -10.21
N GLN A 227 -7.89 -4.59 -9.95
CA GLN A 227 -7.05 -5.59 -10.60
C GLN A 227 -7.90 -6.74 -11.14
N TYR A 228 -7.58 -7.16 -12.35
CA TYR A 228 -8.13 -8.33 -13.01
C TYR A 228 -6.98 -9.29 -13.30
N ASN A 229 -7.15 -10.56 -12.94
CA ASN A 229 -6.25 -11.64 -13.35
C ASN A 229 -7.06 -12.67 -14.13
N ILE A 230 -6.48 -13.16 -15.21
CA ILE A 230 -7.01 -14.29 -15.99
C ILE A 230 -5.87 -15.26 -16.19
N ARG A 231 -6.09 -16.50 -15.85
CA ARG A 231 -5.12 -17.56 -16.02
C ARG A 231 -5.74 -18.72 -16.78
N SER A 232 -4.96 -19.27 -17.72
CA SER A 232 -5.31 -20.47 -18.45
C SER A 232 -4.11 -21.41 -18.48
N LYS A 233 -4.31 -22.63 -18.05
CA LYS A 233 -3.36 -23.72 -18.10
C LYS A 233 -4.02 -24.93 -18.72
N GLY A 234 -3.43 -25.48 -19.76
CA GLY A 234 -3.99 -26.62 -20.47
C GLY A 234 -2.91 -27.53 -21.01
N GLU A 235 -3.18 -28.81 -21.04
CA GLU A 235 -2.35 -29.84 -21.63
C GLU A 235 -3.21 -30.72 -22.53
N ILE A 236 -2.78 -30.95 -23.75
CA ILE A 236 -3.47 -31.81 -24.68
C ILE A 236 -2.47 -32.76 -25.30
N GLN A 237 -2.72 -34.07 -25.20
CA GLN A 237 -2.00 -35.09 -25.89
C GLN A 237 -2.57 -35.30 -27.29
N ILE A 238 -1.84 -34.84 -28.33
CA ILE A 238 -2.25 -34.92 -29.69
C ILE A 238 -2.06 -36.37 -30.19
N ASN A 239 -0.92 -37.00 -29.83
CA ASN A 239 -0.65 -38.41 -30.07
C ASN A 239 0.29 -38.96 -28.98
N LYS A 240 0.73 -40.23 -29.09
CA LYS A 240 1.58 -40.87 -28.07
C LYS A 240 2.91 -40.16 -27.80
N SER A 241 3.38 -39.35 -28.76
CA SER A 241 4.70 -38.69 -28.73
C SER A 241 4.61 -37.17 -28.70
N LEU A 242 3.42 -36.58 -28.85
CA LEU A 242 3.26 -35.14 -28.97
C LEU A 242 2.23 -34.59 -27.96
N TRP A 243 2.70 -33.69 -27.13
CA TRP A 243 1.90 -32.94 -26.16
C TRP A 243 1.94 -31.47 -26.52
N LEU A 244 0.81 -30.80 -26.36
CA LEU A 244 0.71 -29.35 -26.44
C LEU A 244 0.37 -28.85 -25.02
N GLU A 245 1.19 -27.94 -24.53
CA GLU A 245 0.96 -27.27 -23.23
C GLU A 245 0.74 -25.78 -23.44
N ASN A 246 -0.26 -25.22 -22.79
CA ASN A 246 -0.51 -23.80 -22.69
C ASN A 246 -0.40 -23.38 -21.23
N ASN A 247 0.29 -22.28 -20.97
CA ASN A 247 0.39 -21.63 -19.67
C ASN A 247 0.38 -20.13 -19.89
N THR A 248 -0.79 -19.51 -19.73
CA THR A 248 -1.00 -18.08 -19.96
C THR A 248 -1.48 -17.44 -18.68
N ASP A 249 -0.89 -16.32 -18.35
CA ASP A 249 -1.30 -15.46 -17.22
C ASP A 249 -1.37 -14.03 -17.71
N VAL A 250 -2.49 -13.37 -17.45
CA VAL A 250 -2.72 -11.97 -17.82
C VAL A 250 -3.19 -11.22 -16.60
N MET A 251 -2.49 -10.14 -16.26
CA MET A 251 -2.88 -9.21 -15.21
C MET A 251 -3.10 -7.83 -15.82
N ILE A 252 -4.25 -7.24 -15.51
CA ILE A 252 -4.59 -5.86 -15.86
C ILE A 252 -4.94 -5.14 -14.57
N PHE A 253 -4.34 -3.99 -14.34
CA PHE A 253 -4.70 -3.16 -13.20
C PHE A 253 -4.99 -1.72 -13.63
N ARG A 254 -5.83 -1.07 -12.85
CA ARG A 254 -6.13 0.36 -12.95
C ARG A 254 -5.93 0.96 -11.58
N SER A 255 -5.13 2.01 -11.51
CA SER A 255 -4.93 2.80 -10.30
C SER A 255 -5.36 4.23 -10.58
N HIS A 256 -6.32 4.71 -9.81
CA HIS A 256 -6.68 6.11 -9.76
C HIS A 256 -6.11 6.70 -8.48
N GLN A 257 -5.34 7.77 -8.60
CA GLN A 257 -4.72 8.45 -7.46
C GLN A 257 -5.08 9.94 -7.53
N PRO A 258 -5.35 10.59 -6.39
CA PRO A 258 -5.51 12.02 -6.36
C PRO A 258 -4.23 12.69 -6.89
N MET A 259 -4.38 13.60 -7.80
CA MET A 259 -3.26 14.35 -8.37
C MET A 259 -2.72 15.29 -7.30
N VAL A 260 -1.53 15.00 -6.79
CA VAL A 260 -0.76 15.98 -6.02
C VAL A 260 -0.13 16.91 -7.04
N MET A 261 -0.72 18.06 -7.25
CA MET A 261 -0.09 19.12 -8.03
C MET A 261 1.10 19.67 -7.22
N TYR A 262 2.27 19.11 -7.41
CA TYR A 262 3.52 19.84 -7.18
C TYR A 262 3.76 20.68 -8.43
N ASP A 263 3.30 21.91 -8.37
CA ASP A 263 3.76 22.93 -9.31
C ASP A 263 5.22 23.23 -8.94
N ARG A 264 6.15 22.61 -9.67
CA ARG A 264 7.55 23.00 -9.65
C ARG A 264 7.66 24.18 -10.59
N GLN A 265 7.49 25.38 -10.04
CA GLN A 265 8.08 26.58 -10.65
C GLN A 265 9.58 26.59 -10.42
#